data_b7b6105b99812c1bc0fe3fb0500b5c60
#
_entry.id   b7b6105b99812c1bc0fe3fb0500b5c60
#
_cell.length_a   1.000
_cell.length_b   1.000
_cell.length_c   1.000
_cell.angle_alpha   90.00
_cell.angle_beta   90.00
_cell.angle_gamma   90.00
#
_symmetry.space_group_name_H-M   'P 1'
#
loop_
_entity.id
_entity.type
_entity.pdbx_description
1 polymer ?
#
loop_
_entity_poly.entity_id
_entity_poly.type
_entity_poly.pdbx_seq_one_letter_code
_entity_poly.pdbx_strand_id
1 'polypeptide(L)'
;IRGGVSIADLDRNGQMELLFSGLDQFIHAWDPIVDAEITGWPVNIGSGSISEPIVVDLDNDLDLEVITATIEGTIYISHHDGSSYQNFPYISQDSIHSTPVIGDLDNDGDYELIVGTDMNLKVLDILDDKGDQYSWKAYRGNSHRDGYYDVSLSYLAMDKNMTPTEFSLGNNYPNPFNPVTNITYGLPEDMRVMITVYDIKGRVVKTLVDSRQSAGHNSIFWNGTNDFGAPVSTGLYFYRIQSSNFSQTKKMIF
;
A
#
# COMPACT_ATOMS: atom_id res chain seq x y z
N ILE A 1 -16.58 -16.26 -10.38
CA ILE A 1 -15.93 -14.99 -10.04
C ILE A 1 -16.39 -13.94 -11.04
N ARG A 2 -16.88 -12.79 -10.57
CA ARG A 2 -17.23 -11.63 -11.40
C ARG A 2 -16.52 -10.34 -10.94
N GLY A 3 -16.04 -10.32 -9.71
CA GLY A 3 -15.17 -9.27 -9.17
C GLY A 3 -13.70 -9.48 -9.57
N GLY A 4 -12.82 -8.63 -9.07
CA GLY A 4 -11.38 -8.81 -9.17
C GLY A 4 -10.87 -9.89 -8.23
N VAL A 5 -9.57 -10.17 -8.34
CA VAL A 5 -8.82 -11.06 -7.45
C VAL A 5 -7.71 -10.24 -6.80
N SER A 6 -7.60 -10.33 -5.49
CA SER A 6 -6.54 -9.74 -4.70
C SER A 6 -5.51 -10.79 -4.32
N ILE A 7 -4.30 -10.39 -4.07
CA ILE A 7 -3.19 -11.29 -3.74
C ILE A 7 -2.51 -10.78 -2.47
N ALA A 8 -2.46 -11.61 -1.44
CA ALA A 8 -1.80 -11.29 -0.17
C ALA A 8 -1.29 -12.57 0.50
N ASP A 9 -0.27 -12.44 1.34
CA ASP A 9 0.15 -13.48 2.29
C ASP A 9 -0.71 -13.33 3.55
N LEU A 10 -1.91 -13.95 3.52
CA LEU A 10 -2.94 -13.75 4.52
C LEU A 10 -2.64 -14.49 5.83
N ASP A 11 -2.06 -15.67 5.74
CA ASP A 11 -1.72 -16.52 6.89
C ASP A 11 -0.25 -16.40 7.34
N ARG A 12 0.52 -15.50 6.71
CA ARG A 12 1.93 -15.18 7.00
C ARG A 12 2.89 -16.36 6.89
N ASN A 13 2.59 -17.27 6.00
CA ASN A 13 3.48 -18.41 5.75
C ASN A 13 4.59 -18.11 4.72
N GLY A 14 4.58 -16.91 4.11
CA GLY A 14 5.50 -16.46 3.06
C GLY A 14 5.06 -16.85 1.65
N GLN A 15 3.86 -17.40 1.50
CA GLN A 15 3.23 -17.71 0.21
C GLN A 15 2.02 -16.78 0.03
N MET A 16 1.62 -16.57 -1.21
CA MET A 16 0.54 -15.64 -1.53
C MET A 16 -0.75 -16.39 -1.81
N GLU A 17 -1.82 -15.98 -1.15
CA GLU A 17 -3.18 -16.45 -1.41
C GLU A 17 -3.87 -15.59 -2.45
N LEU A 18 -4.80 -16.21 -3.16
CA LEU A 18 -5.74 -15.58 -4.07
C LEU A 18 -7.05 -15.31 -3.33
N LEU A 19 -7.36 -14.03 -3.11
CA LEU A 19 -8.60 -13.63 -2.46
C LEU A 19 -9.60 -13.19 -3.52
N PHE A 20 -10.78 -13.79 -3.50
CA PHE A 20 -11.85 -13.45 -4.44
C PHE A 20 -13.23 -13.72 -3.84
N SER A 21 -14.21 -13.03 -4.37
CA SER A 21 -15.62 -13.23 -4.04
C SER A 21 -16.40 -13.59 -5.30
N GLY A 22 -17.54 -14.22 -5.12
CA GLY A 22 -18.36 -14.71 -6.22
C GLY A 22 -19.86 -14.62 -5.94
N LEU A 23 -20.64 -15.15 -6.87
CA LEU A 23 -22.09 -15.27 -6.71
C LEU A 23 -22.50 -16.52 -5.92
N ASP A 24 -21.56 -17.30 -5.47
CA ASP A 24 -21.70 -18.49 -4.63
C ASP A 24 -21.91 -18.18 -3.15
N GLN A 25 -21.91 -16.89 -2.78
CA GLN A 25 -22.14 -16.36 -1.42
C GLN A 25 -20.94 -16.55 -0.47
N PHE A 26 -19.74 -16.71 -1.03
CA PHE A 26 -18.52 -16.85 -0.23
C PHE A 26 -17.44 -15.88 -0.66
N ILE A 27 -16.59 -15.52 0.32
CA ILE A 27 -15.25 -15.00 0.06
C ILE A 27 -14.28 -16.16 0.20
N HIS A 28 -13.38 -16.27 -0.73
CA HIS A 28 -12.38 -17.31 -0.81
C HIS A 28 -11.00 -16.76 -0.52
N ALA A 29 -10.18 -17.53 0.18
CA ALA A 29 -8.74 -17.33 0.32
C ALA A 29 -8.04 -18.64 -0.08
N TRP A 30 -7.57 -18.69 -1.30
CA TRP A 30 -7.08 -19.89 -1.96
C TRP A 30 -5.57 -19.90 -2.04
N ASP A 31 -4.93 -20.93 -1.48
CA ASP A 31 -3.51 -21.19 -1.68
C ASP A 31 -3.29 -21.90 -3.04
N PRO A 32 -2.67 -21.24 -4.02
CA PRO A 32 -2.47 -21.81 -5.35
C PRO A 32 -1.39 -22.90 -5.40
N ILE A 33 -0.58 -23.06 -4.35
CA ILE A 33 0.49 -24.07 -4.26
C ILE A 33 -0.08 -25.38 -3.71
N VAL A 34 -0.87 -25.28 -2.64
CA VAL A 34 -1.54 -26.43 -2.02
C VAL A 34 -2.80 -26.83 -2.80
N ASP A 35 -3.35 -25.92 -3.64
CA ASP A 35 -4.58 -26.07 -4.41
C ASP A 35 -5.81 -26.28 -3.50
N ALA A 36 -5.91 -25.46 -2.44
CA ALA A 36 -6.96 -25.54 -1.43
C ALA A 36 -7.22 -24.18 -0.77
N GLU A 37 -8.39 -24.06 -0.10
CA GLU A 37 -8.65 -22.95 0.82
C GLU A 37 -7.70 -23.02 2.02
N ILE A 38 -7.26 -21.87 2.52
CA ILE A 38 -6.52 -21.81 3.78
C ILE A 38 -7.46 -22.01 4.98
N THR A 39 -6.89 -22.23 6.14
CA THR A 39 -7.67 -22.50 7.37
C THR A 39 -8.58 -21.32 7.72
N GLY A 40 -9.86 -21.59 8.00
CA GLY A 40 -10.88 -20.60 8.31
C GLY A 40 -11.68 -20.11 7.10
N TRP A 41 -11.24 -20.44 5.89
CA TRP A 41 -11.88 -20.07 4.63
C TRP A 41 -12.49 -21.26 3.90
N PRO A 42 -13.52 -21.06 3.04
CA PRO A 42 -14.12 -19.80 2.64
C PRO A 42 -15.10 -19.23 3.69
N VAL A 43 -15.28 -17.91 3.72
CA VAL A 43 -16.21 -17.22 4.62
C VAL A 43 -17.54 -17.00 3.93
N ASN A 44 -18.64 -17.41 4.59
CA ASN A 44 -19.99 -17.22 4.07
C ASN A 44 -20.47 -15.78 4.28
N ILE A 45 -20.86 -15.08 3.21
CA ILE A 45 -21.34 -13.71 3.20
C ILE A 45 -22.85 -13.59 2.88
N GLY A 46 -23.56 -14.71 2.80
CA GLY A 46 -25.02 -14.79 2.66
C GLY A 46 -25.61 -14.32 1.34
N SER A 47 -24.88 -13.57 0.53
CA SER A 47 -25.29 -13.08 -0.78
C SER A 47 -24.11 -13.01 -1.75
N GLY A 48 -24.39 -12.92 -3.05
CA GLY A 48 -23.33 -12.79 -4.04
C GLY A 48 -22.57 -11.47 -3.95
N SER A 49 -21.31 -11.47 -4.34
CA SER A 49 -20.48 -10.28 -4.47
C SER A 49 -19.91 -10.17 -5.89
N ILE A 50 -19.77 -8.94 -6.35
CA ILE A 50 -19.05 -8.56 -7.57
C ILE A 50 -17.93 -7.56 -7.26
N SER A 51 -17.76 -7.19 -6.00
CA SER A 51 -16.64 -6.36 -5.57
C SER A 51 -15.35 -7.19 -5.51
N GLU A 52 -14.24 -6.55 -5.75
CA GLU A 52 -12.94 -7.10 -5.44
C GLU A 52 -12.73 -7.02 -3.92
N PRO A 53 -12.30 -8.09 -3.25
CA PRO A 53 -11.90 -7.99 -1.85
C PRO A 53 -10.73 -7.02 -1.71
N ILE A 54 -10.74 -6.18 -0.69
CA ILE A 54 -9.58 -5.36 -0.32
C ILE A 54 -8.94 -5.93 0.94
N VAL A 55 -7.63 -5.81 1.03
CA VAL A 55 -6.85 -6.37 2.12
C VAL A 55 -6.09 -5.25 2.82
N VAL A 56 -6.14 -5.22 4.13
CA VAL A 56 -5.59 -4.13 4.94
C VAL A 56 -5.35 -4.62 6.36
N ASP A 57 -4.32 -4.12 7.02
CA ASP A 57 -4.16 -4.21 8.47
C ASP A 57 -4.91 -3.03 9.09
N LEU A 58 -6.11 -3.27 9.62
CA LEU A 58 -7.01 -2.22 10.12
C LEU A 58 -6.65 -1.71 11.51
N ASP A 59 -6.18 -2.60 12.38
CA ASP A 59 -5.95 -2.34 13.79
C ASP A 59 -4.46 -2.34 14.18
N ASN A 60 -3.59 -2.47 13.18
CA ASN A 60 -2.13 -2.41 13.33
C ASN A 60 -1.57 -3.53 14.21
N ASP A 61 -2.20 -4.70 14.18
CA ASP A 61 -1.74 -5.91 14.86
C ASP A 61 -0.86 -6.79 13.98
N LEU A 62 -0.66 -6.40 12.72
CA LEU A 62 0.09 -7.05 11.65
C LEU A 62 -0.66 -8.18 10.96
N ASP A 63 -1.77 -8.63 11.45
CA ASP A 63 -2.65 -9.54 10.74
C ASP A 63 -3.49 -8.74 9.72
N LEU A 64 -3.98 -9.39 8.69
CA LEU A 64 -4.67 -8.71 7.62
C LEU A 64 -6.18 -8.93 7.71
N GLU A 65 -6.94 -7.85 7.51
CA GLU A 65 -8.38 -7.92 7.33
C GLU A 65 -8.73 -7.93 5.86
N VAL A 66 -9.79 -8.68 5.55
CA VAL A 66 -10.36 -8.79 4.21
C VAL A 66 -11.74 -8.13 4.20
N ILE A 67 -11.89 -7.10 3.38
CA ILE A 67 -13.14 -6.34 3.25
C ILE A 67 -13.80 -6.66 1.93
N THR A 68 -15.08 -6.99 1.95
CA THR A 68 -15.90 -7.17 0.76
C THR A 68 -17.30 -6.63 0.94
N ALA A 69 -17.98 -6.35 -0.17
CA ALA A 69 -19.36 -5.91 -0.17
C ALA A 69 -20.22 -6.82 -1.05
N THR A 70 -21.44 -7.10 -0.60
CA THR A 70 -22.40 -7.90 -1.34
C THR A 70 -23.33 -7.03 -2.20
N ILE A 71 -23.89 -7.63 -3.24
CA ILE A 71 -24.89 -6.95 -4.11
C ILE A 71 -26.17 -6.57 -3.36
N GLU A 72 -26.47 -7.19 -2.22
CA GLU A 72 -27.60 -6.86 -1.37
C GLU A 72 -27.28 -5.75 -0.35
N GLY A 73 -26.08 -5.18 -0.40
CA GLY A 73 -25.72 -4.01 0.40
C GLY A 73 -25.15 -4.33 1.77
N THR A 74 -24.61 -5.53 1.98
CA THR A 74 -23.93 -5.89 3.21
C THR A 74 -22.42 -5.80 3.03
N ILE A 75 -21.73 -5.17 3.96
CA ILE A 75 -20.28 -5.07 3.99
C ILE A 75 -19.76 -6.02 5.05
N TYR A 76 -18.84 -6.86 4.69
CA TYR A 76 -18.14 -7.79 5.57
C TYR A 76 -16.69 -7.36 5.75
N ILE A 77 -16.21 -7.45 6.98
CA ILE A 77 -14.79 -7.40 7.31
C ILE A 77 -14.48 -8.68 8.08
N SER A 78 -13.48 -9.40 7.64
CA SER A 78 -13.03 -10.65 8.26
C SER A 78 -11.55 -10.57 8.56
N HIS A 79 -11.14 -11.07 9.72
CA HIS A 79 -9.73 -11.26 10.05
C HIS A 79 -9.07 -12.31 9.13
N HIS A 80 -7.77 -12.38 9.15
CA HIS A 80 -6.94 -13.32 8.39
C HIS A 80 -7.39 -14.79 8.57
N ASP A 81 -7.94 -15.15 9.72
CA ASP A 81 -8.40 -16.50 10.04
C ASP A 81 -9.88 -16.76 9.66
N GLY A 82 -10.52 -15.82 8.96
CA GLY A 82 -11.93 -15.90 8.54
C GLY A 82 -12.94 -15.52 9.63
N SER A 83 -12.52 -15.22 10.85
CA SER A 83 -13.41 -14.72 11.89
C SER A 83 -13.93 -13.32 11.57
N SER A 84 -15.11 -12.98 12.09
CA SER A 84 -15.75 -11.69 11.81
C SER A 84 -15.08 -10.57 12.61
N TYR A 85 -14.75 -9.47 11.94
CA TYR A 85 -14.30 -8.25 12.59
C TYR A 85 -15.41 -7.62 13.46
N GLN A 86 -15.02 -6.93 14.53
CA GLN A 86 -16.01 -6.37 15.46
C GLN A 86 -16.93 -5.34 14.75
N ASN A 87 -18.20 -5.29 15.14
CA ASN A 87 -19.25 -4.45 14.58
C ASN A 87 -19.59 -4.72 13.09
N PHE A 88 -19.04 -5.74 12.46
CA PHE A 88 -19.40 -6.19 11.12
C PHE A 88 -20.07 -7.57 11.18
N PRO A 89 -20.95 -7.91 10.21
CA PRO A 89 -21.25 -7.17 8.97
C PRO A 89 -22.10 -5.91 9.18
N TYR A 90 -21.86 -4.89 8.34
CA TYR A 90 -22.67 -3.68 8.27
C TYR A 90 -23.68 -3.78 7.13
N ILE A 91 -24.96 -3.43 7.38
CA ILE A 91 -26.05 -3.49 6.40
C ILE A 91 -26.38 -2.08 5.93
N SER A 92 -26.10 -1.77 4.65
CA SER A 92 -26.32 -0.44 4.09
C SER A 92 -27.77 -0.16 3.69
N GLN A 93 -28.60 -1.18 3.54
CA GLN A 93 -29.98 -1.17 3.00
C GLN A 93 -30.07 -0.86 1.50
N ASP A 94 -29.00 -0.43 0.85
CA ASP A 94 -28.92 -0.14 -0.58
C ASP A 94 -27.93 -1.11 -1.24
N SER A 95 -28.21 -1.55 -2.47
CA SER A 95 -27.31 -2.45 -3.20
C SER A 95 -25.95 -1.83 -3.44
N ILE A 96 -24.92 -2.66 -3.38
CA ILE A 96 -23.53 -2.25 -3.60
C ILE A 96 -22.98 -3.01 -4.81
N HIS A 97 -22.55 -2.25 -5.82
CA HIS A 97 -21.96 -2.77 -7.06
C HIS A 97 -20.52 -2.29 -7.29
N SER A 98 -19.95 -1.59 -6.33
CA SER A 98 -18.61 -1.06 -6.37
C SER A 98 -17.70 -1.79 -5.39
N THR A 99 -16.40 -1.78 -5.68
CA THR A 99 -15.37 -2.15 -4.70
C THR A 99 -15.28 -1.04 -3.65
N PRO A 100 -15.31 -1.37 -2.35
CA PRO A 100 -15.03 -0.40 -1.29
C PRO A 100 -13.65 0.26 -1.46
N VAL A 101 -13.45 1.38 -0.80
CA VAL A 101 -12.17 2.08 -0.71
C VAL A 101 -11.94 2.45 0.76
N ILE A 102 -10.70 2.41 1.20
CA ILE A 102 -10.34 2.75 2.58
C ILE A 102 -9.32 3.88 2.59
N GLY A 103 -9.38 4.77 3.57
CA GLY A 103 -8.43 5.85 3.76
C GLY A 103 -8.80 6.74 4.92
N ASP A 104 -7.83 7.36 5.55
CA ASP A 104 -7.97 8.40 6.57
C ASP A 104 -8.38 9.71 5.87
N LEU A 105 -9.65 10.08 5.95
CA LEU A 105 -10.23 11.23 5.25
C LEU A 105 -10.16 12.53 6.05
N ASP A 106 -10.28 12.44 7.35
CA ASP A 106 -10.29 13.59 8.24
C ASP A 106 -8.97 13.81 8.96
N ASN A 107 -8.03 12.90 8.74
CA ASN A 107 -6.65 12.95 9.23
C ASN A 107 -6.56 12.87 10.76
N ASP A 108 -7.44 12.08 11.36
CA ASP A 108 -7.44 11.81 12.80
C ASP A 108 -6.66 10.53 13.16
N GLY A 109 -6.35 9.72 12.16
CA GLY A 109 -5.41 8.59 12.21
C GLY A 109 -6.05 7.23 12.22
N ASP A 110 -7.36 7.10 12.23
CA ASP A 110 -8.07 5.87 11.91
C ASP A 110 -8.60 5.89 10.47
N TYR A 111 -9.27 4.83 10.05
CA TYR A 111 -9.67 4.68 8.66
C TYR A 111 -11.17 4.82 8.46
N GLU A 112 -11.54 5.49 7.37
CA GLU A 112 -12.90 5.48 6.84
C GLU A 112 -13.00 4.49 5.69
N LEU A 113 -14.04 3.66 5.76
CA LEU A 113 -14.47 2.81 4.66
C LEU A 113 -15.50 3.54 3.81
N ILE A 114 -15.18 3.71 2.54
CA ILE A 114 -16.00 4.44 1.58
C ILE A 114 -16.58 3.45 0.58
N VAL A 115 -17.89 3.46 0.43
CA VAL A 115 -18.56 2.57 -0.52
C VAL A 115 -19.67 3.30 -1.29
N GLY A 116 -19.68 3.14 -2.61
CA GLY A 116 -20.77 3.59 -3.46
C GLY A 116 -21.91 2.58 -3.45
N THR A 117 -23.11 3.03 -3.07
CA THR A 117 -24.34 2.26 -3.22
C THR A 117 -25.11 2.76 -4.44
N ASP A 118 -26.20 2.08 -4.85
CA ASP A 118 -27.05 2.53 -5.95
C ASP A 118 -27.66 3.91 -5.70
N MET A 119 -27.82 4.31 -4.45
CA MET A 119 -28.49 5.54 -4.07
C MET A 119 -27.55 6.60 -3.51
N ASN A 120 -26.47 6.21 -2.83
CA ASN A 120 -25.64 7.10 -2.03
C ASN A 120 -24.18 6.70 -2.02
N LEU A 121 -23.34 7.62 -1.55
CA LEU A 121 -22.01 7.31 -1.02
C LEU A 121 -22.13 7.11 0.49
N LYS A 122 -21.66 5.99 0.99
CA LYS A 122 -21.56 5.71 2.42
C LYS A 122 -20.10 5.89 2.84
N VAL A 123 -19.90 6.53 3.97
CA VAL A 123 -18.61 6.64 4.64
C VAL A 123 -18.82 6.08 6.04
N LEU A 124 -18.07 5.08 6.39
CA LEU A 124 -18.09 4.41 7.70
C LEU A 124 -16.75 4.65 8.35
N ASP A 125 -16.80 5.26 9.49
CA ASP A 125 -15.65 5.48 10.35
C ASP A 125 -15.33 4.17 11.09
N ILE A 126 -14.12 3.68 10.95
CA ILE A 126 -13.63 2.46 11.62
C ILE A 126 -12.78 2.93 12.79
N LEU A 127 -13.42 3.01 13.95
CA LEU A 127 -12.84 3.48 15.20
C LEU A 127 -11.87 2.44 15.80
N ASP A 128 -10.75 2.22 15.15
CA ASP A 128 -9.68 1.39 15.68
C ASP A 128 -8.33 2.10 15.57
N ASP A 129 -7.35 1.62 16.32
CA ASP A 129 -6.01 2.21 16.33
C ASP A 129 -5.39 2.20 14.92
N LYS A 130 -4.69 3.26 14.62
CA LYS A 130 -4.03 3.60 13.34
C LYS A 130 -3.53 2.40 12.56
N GLY A 131 -4.26 2.03 11.54
CA GLY A 131 -3.87 0.99 10.61
C GLY A 131 -2.63 1.36 9.78
N ASP A 132 -2.15 0.42 9.00
CA ASP A 132 -0.96 0.59 8.16
C ASP A 132 -1.19 1.62 7.05
N GLN A 133 -0.37 2.68 7.01
CA GLN A 133 -0.41 3.71 5.95
C GLN A 133 -0.09 3.18 4.54
N TYR A 134 0.34 1.92 4.41
CA TYR A 134 0.65 1.23 3.14
C TYR A 134 -0.48 0.33 2.66
N SER A 135 -1.60 0.33 3.36
CA SER A 135 -2.77 -0.48 3.10
C SER A 135 -3.36 -0.30 1.71
N TRP A 136 -4.18 -1.22 1.34
CA TRP A 136 -4.97 -1.27 0.11
C TRP A 136 -6.00 -0.12 0.03
N LYS A 137 -5.57 1.04 -0.42
CA LYS A 137 -6.37 2.29 -0.38
C LYS A 137 -7.28 2.53 -1.58
N ALA A 138 -7.23 1.69 -2.61
CA ALA A 138 -7.97 1.92 -3.84
C ALA A 138 -8.27 0.61 -4.58
N TYR A 139 -9.15 0.66 -5.59
CA TYR A 139 -9.40 -0.46 -6.49
C TYR A 139 -8.09 -1.06 -7.00
N ARG A 140 -7.89 -2.37 -6.76
CA ARG A 140 -6.67 -3.12 -6.99
C ARG A 140 -5.44 -2.63 -6.22
N GLY A 141 -5.64 -2.14 -5.01
CA GLY A 141 -4.64 -1.94 -3.98
C GLY A 141 -3.81 -0.67 -4.10
N ASN A 142 -3.50 -0.23 -5.28
CA ASN A 142 -2.61 0.91 -5.48
C ASN A 142 -2.88 1.64 -6.81
N SER A 143 -2.15 2.70 -7.07
CA SER A 143 -2.26 3.48 -8.31
C SER A 143 -1.93 2.70 -9.59
N HIS A 144 -1.23 1.59 -9.49
CA HIS A 144 -0.92 0.68 -10.60
C HIS A 144 -2.03 -0.32 -10.87
N ARG A 145 -2.94 -0.53 -9.90
CA ARG A 145 -4.06 -1.47 -9.99
C ARG A 145 -3.61 -2.91 -10.27
N ASP A 146 -2.53 -3.34 -9.58
CA ASP A 146 -1.95 -4.68 -9.76
C ASP A 146 -2.60 -5.76 -8.90
N GLY A 147 -3.40 -5.36 -7.89
CA GLY A 147 -4.10 -6.29 -7.02
C GLY A 147 -3.17 -7.07 -6.08
N TYR A 148 -2.03 -6.49 -5.73
CA TYR A 148 -1.01 -7.12 -4.90
C TYR A 148 -0.76 -6.34 -3.62
N TYR A 149 -0.82 -7.02 -2.48
CA TYR A 149 -0.44 -6.50 -1.17
C TYR A 149 0.95 -7.01 -0.79
N ASP A 150 1.91 -6.11 -0.65
CA ASP A 150 3.28 -6.45 -0.26
C ASP A 150 3.50 -6.19 1.23
N VAL A 151 3.37 -7.25 2.02
CA VAL A 151 3.63 -7.24 3.47
C VAL A 151 5.03 -6.75 3.81
N SER A 152 6.00 -6.94 2.91
CA SER A 152 7.37 -6.46 3.14
C SER A 152 7.45 -4.93 3.21
N LEU A 153 6.52 -4.23 2.58
CA LEU A 153 6.43 -2.78 2.65
C LEU A 153 5.82 -2.33 3.98
N SER A 154 4.83 -3.04 4.53
CA SER A 154 4.30 -2.76 5.86
C SER A 154 5.33 -3.04 6.95
N TYR A 155 6.08 -4.14 6.88
CA TYR A 155 7.23 -4.36 7.78
C TYR A 155 8.27 -3.25 7.71
N LEU A 156 8.59 -2.75 6.52
CA LEU A 156 9.51 -1.62 6.36
C LEU A 156 8.93 -0.31 6.94
N ALA A 157 7.62 -0.19 7.02
CA ALA A 157 6.95 0.96 7.61
C ALA A 157 6.85 0.88 9.14
N MET A 158 6.60 -0.29 9.69
CA MET A 158 6.61 -0.51 11.14
C MET A 158 8.00 -0.35 11.74
N ASP A 159 9.03 -0.63 10.96
CA ASP A 159 10.42 -0.43 11.33
C ASP A 159 10.86 1.06 11.35
N LYS A 160 9.91 2.00 11.19
CA LYS A 160 10.19 3.44 11.45
C LYS A 160 10.72 3.68 12.88
N ASN A 161 10.46 2.77 13.81
CA ASN A 161 11.03 2.80 15.16
C ASN A 161 12.31 1.95 15.28
N MET A 162 12.65 1.10 14.32
CA MET A 162 13.96 0.48 14.24
C MET A 162 14.87 1.32 13.37
N THR A 163 15.80 1.99 14.00
CA THR A 163 16.87 2.70 13.30
C THR A 163 17.60 1.69 12.43
N PRO A 164 17.72 1.90 11.10
CA PRO A 164 18.51 1.00 10.26
C PRO A 164 19.89 0.79 10.86
N THR A 165 20.35 -0.45 10.89
CA THR A 165 21.72 -0.75 11.39
C THR A 165 22.79 -0.36 10.38
N GLU A 166 22.41 -0.19 9.12
CA GLU A 166 23.28 0.17 8.01
C GLU A 166 22.65 1.26 7.13
N PHE A 167 23.50 1.99 6.44
CA PHE A 167 23.06 2.95 5.41
C PHE A 167 22.49 2.23 4.21
N SER A 168 21.40 2.76 3.66
CA SER A 168 20.82 2.23 2.44
C SER A 168 20.29 3.34 1.54
N LEU A 169 20.36 3.10 0.22
CA LEU A 169 19.68 3.89 -0.80
C LEU A 169 18.76 2.95 -1.56
N GLY A 170 17.45 3.19 -1.47
CA GLY A 170 16.43 2.41 -2.18
C GLY A 170 16.43 2.64 -3.69
N ASN A 171 15.77 1.78 -4.43
CA ASN A 171 15.43 2.06 -5.82
C ASN A 171 14.36 3.14 -5.86
N ASN A 172 14.43 4.03 -6.84
CA ASN A 172 13.35 4.99 -7.06
C ASN A 172 12.12 4.27 -7.63
N TYR A 173 10.95 4.71 -7.19
CA TYR A 173 9.69 4.15 -7.65
C TYR A 173 8.64 5.25 -7.87
N PRO A 174 7.93 5.19 -9.02
CA PRO A 174 8.10 4.29 -10.15
C PRO A 174 9.43 4.50 -10.91
N ASN A 175 9.87 3.49 -11.66
CA ASN A 175 11.01 3.58 -12.59
C ASN A 175 10.79 2.63 -13.79
N PRO A 176 10.52 3.10 -15.03
CA PRO A 176 10.45 4.53 -15.43
C PRO A 176 9.35 5.31 -14.72
N PHE A 177 9.51 6.65 -14.64
CA PHE A 177 8.56 7.53 -13.96
C PHE A 177 8.05 8.68 -14.84
N ASN A 178 6.88 9.25 -14.50
CA ASN A 178 6.28 10.37 -15.21
C ASN A 178 5.24 11.11 -14.35
N PRO A 179 5.42 12.36 -13.97
CA PRO A 179 6.70 13.08 -13.88
C PRO A 179 7.39 12.90 -12.52
N VAL A 180 6.77 12.16 -11.57
CA VAL A 180 7.21 12.07 -10.18
C VAL A 180 7.71 10.67 -9.84
N THR A 181 8.79 10.61 -9.06
CA THR A 181 9.31 9.37 -8.46
C THR A 181 9.69 9.60 -7.02
N ASN A 182 9.56 8.56 -6.19
CA ASN A 182 9.99 8.55 -4.81
C ASN A 182 11.34 7.83 -4.68
N ILE A 183 12.23 8.36 -3.85
CA ILE A 183 13.54 7.78 -3.52
C ILE A 183 13.56 7.56 -2.00
N THR A 184 13.73 6.31 -1.58
CA THR A 184 13.82 5.93 -0.17
C THR A 184 15.28 5.74 0.25
N TYR A 185 15.59 6.01 1.51
CA TYR A 185 16.92 5.80 2.08
C TYR A 185 16.85 5.57 3.59
N GLY A 186 17.77 4.74 4.11
CA GLY A 186 17.88 4.42 5.52
C GLY A 186 19.11 5.04 6.16
N LEU A 187 18.95 5.61 7.35
CA LEU A 187 20.02 6.24 8.13
C LEU A 187 20.12 5.59 9.52
N PRO A 188 21.29 5.03 9.91
CA PRO A 188 21.47 4.42 11.21
C PRO A 188 21.56 5.44 12.37
N GLU A 189 21.83 6.70 12.08
CA GLU A 189 21.94 7.78 13.06
C GLU A 189 21.57 9.12 12.46
N ASP A 190 21.27 10.10 13.31
CA ASP A 190 21.02 11.49 12.89
C ASP A 190 22.25 12.11 12.25
N MET A 191 22.17 12.49 10.96
CA MET A 191 23.32 13.05 10.26
C MET A 191 22.95 14.00 9.12
N ARG A 192 23.95 14.73 8.64
CA ARG A 192 23.81 15.51 7.42
C ARG A 192 23.90 14.60 6.21
N VAL A 193 22.90 14.72 5.35
CA VAL A 193 22.75 13.95 4.12
C VAL A 193 22.59 14.91 2.95
N MET A 194 23.25 14.58 1.84
CA MET A 194 23.03 15.24 0.56
C MET A 194 22.55 14.22 -0.44
N ILE A 195 21.40 14.48 -1.08
CA ILE A 195 20.87 13.66 -2.19
C ILE A 195 20.81 14.54 -3.43
N THR A 196 21.52 14.13 -4.47
CA THR A 196 21.68 14.92 -5.69
C THR A 196 21.37 14.08 -6.92
N VAL A 197 20.66 14.67 -7.87
CA VAL A 197 20.37 14.11 -9.18
C VAL A 197 21.38 14.61 -10.20
N TYR A 198 21.86 13.71 -11.06
CA TYR A 198 22.83 13.98 -12.11
C TYR A 198 22.32 13.53 -13.47
N ASP A 199 22.73 14.23 -14.52
CA ASP A 199 22.56 13.78 -15.90
C ASP A 199 23.63 12.72 -16.29
N ILE A 200 23.50 12.18 -17.51
CA ILE A 200 24.44 11.18 -18.06
C ILE A 200 25.89 11.68 -18.22
N LYS A 201 26.11 13.00 -18.16
CA LYS A 201 27.44 13.63 -18.22
C LYS A 201 27.99 13.91 -16.83
N GLY A 202 27.28 13.50 -15.76
CA GLY A 202 27.68 13.75 -14.37
C GLY A 202 27.45 15.19 -13.90
N ARG A 203 26.70 16.01 -14.63
CA ARG A 203 26.36 17.36 -14.21
C ARG A 203 25.21 17.31 -13.23
N VAL A 204 25.28 18.15 -12.18
CA VAL A 204 24.19 18.31 -11.21
C VAL A 204 22.96 18.85 -11.94
N VAL A 205 21.83 18.17 -11.72
CA VAL A 205 20.52 18.56 -12.22
C VAL A 205 19.70 19.17 -11.08
N LYS A 206 19.67 18.50 -9.93
CA LYS A 206 18.93 18.94 -8.77
C LYS A 206 19.53 18.41 -7.48
N THR A 207 19.57 19.27 -6.47
CA THR A 207 19.82 18.86 -5.08
C THR A 207 18.47 18.67 -4.39
N LEU A 208 18.14 17.42 -4.04
CA LEU A 208 16.88 17.07 -3.42
C LEU A 208 16.91 17.26 -1.90
N VAL A 209 18.05 16.92 -1.28
CA VAL A 209 18.29 17.07 0.15
C VAL A 209 19.69 17.60 0.36
N ASP A 210 19.86 18.58 1.24
CA ASP A 210 21.16 19.02 1.80
C ASP A 210 20.91 19.56 3.21
N SER A 211 20.62 18.65 4.14
CA SER A 211 20.31 19.02 5.53
C SER A 211 20.57 17.87 6.50
N ARG A 212 20.49 18.16 7.81
CA ARG A 212 20.47 17.13 8.84
C ARG A 212 19.15 16.37 8.75
N GLN A 213 19.23 15.06 8.67
CA GLN A 213 18.09 14.13 8.64
C GLN A 213 18.14 13.26 9.88
N SER A 214 16.98 12.87 10.39
CA SER A 214 16.85 11.96 11.51
C SER A 214 17.19 10.54 11.12
N ALA A 215 17.70 9.77 12.08
CA ALA A 215 17.83 8.33 11.97
C ALA A 215 16.49 7.69 11.58
N GLY A 216 16.54 6.57 10.85
CA GLY A 216 15.35 5.88 10.39
C GLY A 216 15.25 5.78 8.87
N HIS A 217 14.11 5.32 8.40
CA HIS A 217 13.76 5.27 6.99
C HIS A 217 13.20 6.63 6.54
N ASN A 218 13.77 7.19 5.49
CA ASN A 218 13.44 8.48 4.95
C ASN A 218 13.07 8.37 3.48
N SER A 219 12.31 9.33 2.95
CA SER A 219 11.97 9.40 1.54
C SER A 219 11.96 10.82 1.00
N ILE A 220 12.21 10.98 -0.29
CA ILE A 220 12.17 12.26 -1.00
C ILE A 220 11.65 12.07 -2.42
N PHE A 221 10.80 12.99 -2.87
CA PHE A 221 10.26 12.99 -4.22
C PHE A 221 11.09 13.84 -5.16
N TRP A 222 11.19 13.38 -6.41
CA TRP A 222 11.67 14.18 -7.53
C TRP A 222 10.62 14.24 -8.63
N ASN A 223 10.32 15.43 -9.09
CA ASN A 223 9.27 15.75 -10.06
C ASN A 223 9.81 16.09 -11.47
N GLY A 224 11.00 15.61 -11.82
CA GLY A 224 11.57 15.86 -13.14
C GLY A 224 11.96 17.32 -13.40
N THR A 225 12.28 18.12 -12.36
CA THR A 225 12.74 19.52 -12.52
C THR A 225 14.18 19.70 -12.07
N ASN A 226 14.85 20.72 -12.59
CA ASN A 226 16.18 21.15 -12.13
C ASN A 226 16.08 22.09 -10.89
N ASP A 227 17.24 22.57 -10.39
CA ASP A 227 17.30 23.47 -9.23
C ASP A 227 16.59 24.82 -9.47
N PHE A 228 16.40 25.20 -10.74
CA PHE A 228 15.67 26.43 -11.11
C PHE A 228 14.17 26.20 -11.29
N GLY A 229 13.68 24.97 -11.04
CA GLY A 229 12.28 24.59 -11.23
C GLY A 229 11.86 24.31 -12.68
N ALA A 230 12.80 24.37 -13.63
CA ALA A 230 12.52 24.08 -15.03
C ALA A 230 12.48 22.55 -15.27
N PRO A 231 11.51 22.05 -16.08
CA PRO A 231 11.44 20.63 -16.41
C PRO A 231 12.70 20.18 -17.18
N VAL A 232 13.14 18.96 -16.90
CA VAL A 232 14.26 18.34 -17.60
C VAL A 232 13.77 17.40 -18.70
N SER A 233 14.64 17.06 -19.65
CA SER A 233 14.30 16.14 -20.74
C SER A 233 14.11 14.71 -20.23
N THR A 234 13.26 13.94 -20.89
CA THR A 234 13.18 12.50 -20.67
C THR A 234 14.51 11.83 -20.97
N GLY A 235 14.88 10.81 -20.19
CA GLY A 235 16.13 10.09 -20.37
C GLY A 235 16.65 9.43 -19.11
N LEU A 236 17.91 9.02 -19.14
CA LEU A 236 18.60 8.37 -18.04
C LEU A 236 19.22 9.42 -17.10
N TYR A 237 18.96 9.27 -15.82
CA TYR A 237 19.51 10.06 -14.72
C TYR A 237 20.15 9.15 -13.68
N PHE A 238 21.01 9.75 -12.85
CA PHE A 238 21.57 9.10 -11.67
C PHE A 238 21.22 9.93 -10.44
N TYR A 239 20.98 9.28 -9.34
CA TYR A 239 20.86 9.94 -8.05
C TYR A 239 21.86 9.34 -7.07
N ARG A 240 22.43 10.21 -6.24
CA ARG A 240 23.46 9.85 -5.28
C ARG A 240 23.08 10.38 -3.92
N ILE A 241 23.17 9.51 -2.91
CA ILE A 241 23.21 9.92 -1.51
C ILE A 241 24.67 10.03 -1.07
N GLN A 242 24.98 11.06 -0.29
CA GLN A 242 26.27 11.25 0.35
C GLN A 242 26.08 11.68 1.81
N SER A 243 26.86 11.11 2.69
CA SER A 243 27.03 11.51 4.08
C SER A 243 28.51 11.47 4.44
N SER A 244 28.89 11.70 5.72
CA SER A 244 30.28 11.67 6.16
C SER A 244 31.00 10.35 5.85
N ASN A 245 30.30 9.22 5.96
CA ASN A 245 30.88 7.88 5.92
C ASN A 245 30.26 6.98 4.85
N PHE A 246 29.30 7.48 4.06
CA PHE A 246 28.56 6.67 3.11
C PHE A 246 28.29 7.43 1.80
N SER A 247 28.42 6.73 0.68
CA SER A 247 28.01 7.22 -0.63
C SER A 247 27.53 6.08 -1.50
N GLN A 248 26.33 6.23 -2.05
CA GLN A 248 25.76 5.26 -2.99
C GLN A 248 25.08 5.98 -4.14
N THR A 249 25.18 5.41 -5.35
CA THR A 249 24.58 5.96 -6.57
C THR A 249 23.70 4.91 -7.22
N LYS A 250 22.54 5.32 -7.69
CA LYS A 250 21.62 4.49 -8.47
C LYS A 250 21.17 5.23 -9.73
N LYS A 251 20.60 4.48 -10.69
CA LYS A 251 20.07 5.01 -11.95
C LYS A 251 18.56 5.06 -11.95
N MET A 252 17.97 5.99 -12.68
CA MET A 252 16.54 6.11 -12.93
C MET A 252 16.24 6.56 -14.35
N ILE A 253 15.06 6.25 -14.85
CA ILE A 253 14.60 6.60 -16.21
C ILE A 253 13.39 7.51 -16.10
N PHE A 254 13.47 8.67 -16.75
CA PHE A 254 12.39 9.66 -16.82
C PHE A 254 11.72 9.65 -18.17
#